data_0aa95fc4e2ae498db579079616e01528
#
_entry.id   0aa95fc4e2ae498db579079616e01528
#
_cell.length_a   1.000
_cell.length_b   1.000
_cell.length_c   1.000
_cell.angle_alpha   90.00
_cell.angle_beta   90.00
_cell.angle_gamma   90.00
#
_symmetry.space_group_name_H-M   'P 1'
#
loop_
_entity.id
_entity.type
_entity.pdbx_description
1 polymer ?
#
loop_
_entity_poly.entity_id
_entity_poly.type
_entity_poly.pdbx_seq_one_letter_code
_entity_poly.pdbx_strand_id
1 'polypeptide(L)'
;MRDEFDSDLFVRLANELSAEEFFERPEMRTASFMFNNYLLAFGSSYSLFAQNQASLTQADFSRALEEAKQQIRSLTALGITERFEQSVALICNSLSLPVPRLIEERNVTDNLTEVDARLRRVDAVAQTPRLLAALEELTVYDNELYRFAVEELERRCTESMARIA
;
A
#
# COMPACT_ATOMS: atom_id res chain seq x y z
N MET A 1 13.68 22.63 -4.98
CA MET A 1 13.60 22.65 -3.53
C MET A 1 12.88 21.36 -3.18
N ARG A 2 13.55 20.35 -2.63
CA ARG A 2 12.88 19.18 -2.09
C ARG A 2 12.11 19.70 -0.88
N ASP A 3 10.78 19.58 -0.89
CA ASP A 3 10.03 19.66 0.36
C ASP A 3 10.59 18.54 1.24
N GLU A 4 11.43 18.92 2.20
CA GLU A 4 11.84 17.99 3.24
C GLU A 4 10.55 17.56 3.91
N PHE A 5 10.23 16.29 3.74
CA PHE A 5 9.17 15.63 4.46
C PHE A 5 9.41 15.92 5.95
N ASP A 6 8.59 16.77 6.54
CA ASP A 6 8.71 17.14 7.95
C ASP A 6 8.24 15.97 8.82
N SER A 7 9.10 14.95 8.94
CA SER A 7 8.85 13.80 9.77
C SER A 7 8.51 14.19 11.21
N ASP A 8 9.05 15.32 11.68
CA ASP A 8 8.82 15.79 13.03
C ASP A 8 7.39 16.35 13.20
N LEU A 9 6.81 16.94 12.14
CA LEU A 9 5.41 17.35 12.14
C LEU A 9 4.49 16.13 12.35
N PHE A 10 4.66 15.06 11.57
CA PHE A 10 3.80 13.88 11.64
C PHE A 10 3.97 13.11 12.96
N VAL A 11 5.20 13.01 13.47
CA VAL A 11 5.46 12.43 14.78
C VAL A 11 4.76 13.25 15.89
N ARG A 12 4.82 14.57 15.83
CA ARG A 12 4.13 15.45 16.78
C ARG A 12 2.60 15.26 16.69
N LEU A 13 2.04 15.32 15.48
CA LEU A 13 0.60 15.15 15.28
C LEU A 13 0.12 13.78 15.77
N ALA A 14 0.89 12.71 15.51
CA ALA A 14 0.55 11.37 15.95
C ALA A 14 0.58 11.22 17.49
N ASN A 15 1.40 12.01 18.19
CA ASN A 15 1.47 12.00 19.66
C ASN A 15 0.40 12.89 20.33
N GLU A 16 -0.09 13.92 19.64
CA GLU A 16 -0.99 14.93 20.19
C GLU A 16 -2.47 14.68 19.86
N LEU A 17 -2.76 14.03 18.73
CA LEU A 17 -4.11 13.88 18.21
C LEU A 17 -4.65 12.46 18.42
N SER A 18 -5.97 12.33 18.45
CA SER A 18 -6.62 11.03 18.25
C SER A 18 -6.41 10.53 16.81
N ALA A 19 -6.61 9.24 16.58
CA ALA A 19 -6.44 8.67 15.23
C ALA A 19 -7.39 9.34 14.22
N GLU A 20 -8.64 9.63 14.61
CA GLU A 20 -9.59 10.31 13.72
C GLU A 20 -9.11 11.72 13.37
N GLU A 21 -8.73 12.52 14.38
CA GLU A 21 -8.22 13.86 14.16
C GLU A 21 -6.95 13.85 13.31
N PHE A 22 -6.07 12.87 13.52
CA PHE A 22 -4.83 12.71 12.74
C PHE A 22 -5.13 12.45 11.26
N PHE A 23 -5.95 11.45 10.95
CA PHE A 23 -6.23 11.08 9.55
C PHE A 23 -7.14 12.08 8.82
N GLU A 24 -7.92 12.89 9.52
CA GLU A 24 -8.71 13.97 8.93
C GLU A 24 -7.90 15.24 8.60
N ARG A 25 -6.65 15.33 9.05
CA ARG A 25 -5.81 16.51 8.79
C ARG A 25 -5.57 16.68 7.29
N PRO A 26 -5.66 17.94 6.78
CA PRO A 26 -5.37 18.24 5.38
C PRO A 26 -3.97 17.80 4.93
N GLU A 27 -3.00 17.83 5.84
CA GLU A 27 -1.62 17.44 5.59
C GLU A 27 -1.50 15.96 5.17
N MET A 28 -2.44 15.09 5.62
CA MET A 28 -2.48 13.68 5.22
C MET A 28 -2.74 13.50 3.73
N ARG A 29 -3.47 14.42 3.10
CA ARG A 29 -3.77 14.39 1.66
C ARG A 29 -2.58 14.77 0.79
N THR A 30 -1.56 15.37 1.37
CA THR A 30 -0.31 15.73 0.68
C THR A 30 0.86 14.84 1.10
N ALA A 31 0.67 13.98 2.09
CA ALA A 31 1.66 13.03 2.56
C ALA A 31 1.74 11.83 1.61
N SER A 32 2.78 11.76 0.78
CA SER A 32 2.96 10.70 -0.22
C SER A 32 3.01 9.29 0.35
N PHE A 33 3.32 9.13 1.63
CA PHE A 33 3.33 7.83 2.32
C PHE A 33 1.94 7.41 2.83
N MET A 34 0.95 8.32 2.79
CA MET A 34 -0.42 8.05 3.26
C MET A 34 -1.45 8.12 2.13
N PHE A 35 -1.35 9.13 1.28
CA PHE A 35 -2.35 9.40 0.26
C PHE A 35 -2.09 8.58 -1.02
N ASN A 36 -2.88 7.54 -1.23
CA ASN A 36 -2.79 6.65 -2.40
C ASN A 36 -1.35 6.23 -2.73
N ASN A 37 -0.64 5.75 -1.71
CA ASN A 37 0.80 5.46 -1.78
C ASN A 37 1.14 4.35 -2.79
N TYR A 38 0.33 3.30 -2.88
CA TYR A 38 0.54 2.22 -3.85
C TYR A 38 0.32 2.71 -5.29
N LEU A 39 -0.71 3.53 -5.52
CA LEU A 39 -0.92 4.14 -6.82
C LEU A 39 0.30 4.96 -7.25
N LEU A 40 0.86 5.76 -6.34
CA LEU A 40 2.05 6.55 -6.61
C LEU A 40 3.28 5.68 -6.88
N ALA A 41 3.43 4.56 -6.17
CA ALA A 41 4.56 3.64 -6.34
C ALA A 41 4.51 2.87 -7.66
N PHE A 42 3.32 2.49 -8.15
CA PHE A 42 3.13 1.76 -9.39
C PHE A 42 2.87 2.65 -10.61
N GLY A 43 2.52 3.92 -10.40
CA GLY A 43 2.30 4.86 -11.51
C GLY A 43 3.63 5.34 -12.12
N SER A 44 3.72 5.39 -13.45
CA SER A 44 4.87 5.96 -14.17
C SER A 44 5.09 7.45 -13.87
N SER A 45 4.12 8.09 -13.25
CA SER A 45 4.06 9.51 -12.94
C SER A 45 4.50 9.87 -11.52
N TYR A 46 5.18 8.96 -10.79
CA TYR A 46 5.60 9.23 -9.40
C TYR A 46 6.29 10.59 -9.22
N SER A 47 7.15 10.99 -10.16
CA SER A 47 7.84 12.28 -10.11
C SER A 47 6.91 13.49 -10.28
N LEU A 48 5.85 13.35 -11.07
CA LEU A 48 4.84 14.40 -11.25
C LEU A 48 3.95 14.52 -10.02
N PHE A 49 3.56 13.39 -9.43
CA PHE A 49 2.76 13.34 -8.21
C PHE A 49 3.52 13.91 -7.00
N ALA A 50 4.78 13.55 -6.84
CA ALA A 50 5.61 14.06 -5.74
C ALA A 50 5.86 15.58 -5.80
N GLN A 51 5.77 16.18 -7.00
CA GLN A 51 6.04 17.60 -7.18
C GLN A 51 4.78 18.49 -7.14
N ASN A 52 3.57 17.94 -7.43
CA ASN A 52 2.37 18.74 -7.65
C ASN A 52 1.07 18.12 -7.11
N GLN A 53 1.10 17.39 -6.01
CA GLN A 53 -0.12 16.71 -5.48
C GLN A 53 -1.33 17.63 -5.33
N ALA A 54 -1.12 18.89 -4.92
CA ALA A 54 -2.20 19.86 -4.74
C ALA A 54 -2.88 20.32 -6.05
N SER A 55 -2.28 20.06 -7.20
CA SER A 55 -2.81 20.47 -8.52
C SER A 55 -3.40 19.31 -9.33
N LEU A 56 -3.36 18.07 -8.82
CA LEU A 56 -3.86 16.91 -9.52
C LEU A 56 -5.38 16.86 -9.53
N THR A 57 -5.92 16.54 -10.69
CA THR A 57 -7.34 16.35 -10.93
C THR A 57 -7.73 14.89 -10.74
N GLN A 58 -9.03 14.63 -10.59
CA GLN A 58 -9.55 13.26 -10.60
C GLN A 58 -9.19 12.51 -11.89
N ALA A 59 -9.13 13.20 -13.02
CA ALA A 59 -8.74 12.61 -14.31
C ALA A 59 -7.27 12.14 -14.31
N ASP A 60 -6.39 12.86 -13.60
CA ASP A 60 -4.98 12.47 -13.46
C ASP A 60 -4.85 11.21 -12.60
N PHE A 61 -5.58 11.11 -11.49
CA PHE A 61 -5.62 9.89 -10.67
C PHE A 61 -6.21 8.70 -11.42
N SER A 62 -7.28 8.89 -12.17
CA SER A 62 -7.88 7.81 -12.99
C SER A 62 -6.91 7.31 -14.05
N ARG A 63 -6.18 8.20 -14.73
CA ARG A 63 -5.13 7.82 -15.68
C ARG A 63 -4.00 7.05 -15.03
N ALA A 64 -3.49 7.53 -13.89
CA ALA A 64 -2.44 6.87 -13.15
C ALA A 64 -2.87 5.47 -12.66
N LEU A 65 -4.13 5.30 -12.29
CA LEU A 65 -4.69 4.02 -11.89
C LEU A 65 -4.68 3.01 -13.05
N GLU A 66 -5.08 3.41 -14.25
CA GLU A 66 -5.03 2.52 -15.41
C GLU A 66 -3.59 2.18 -15.81
N GLU A 67 -2.66 3.14 -15.73
CA GLU A 67 -1.23 2.87 -15.92
C GLU A 67 -0.70 1.87 -14.88
N ALA A 68 -1.03 2.05 -13.60
CA ALA A 68 -0.64 1.14 -12.52
C ALA A 68 -1.20 -0.28 -12.72
N LYS A 69 -2.47 -0.40 -13.13
CA LYS A 69 -3.08 -1.70 -13.50
C LYS A 69 -2.35 -2.37 -14.65
N GLN A 70 -1.95 -1.62 -15.68
CA GLN A 70 -1.16 -2.16 -16.79
C GLN A 70 0.22 -2.64 -16.32
N GLN A 71 0.88 -1.89 -15.44
CA GLN A 71 2.15 -2.31 -14.87
C GLN A 71 2.02 -3.60 -14.07
N ILE A 72 1.00 -3.72 -13.20
CA ILE A 72 0.71 -4.97 -12.47
C ILE A 72 0.52 -6.15 -13.43
N ARG A 73 -0.22 -5.97 -14.52
CA ARG A 73 -0.37 -7.02 -15.55
C ARG A 73 0.94 -7.42 -16.19
N SER A 74 1.87 -6.50 -16.36
CA SER A 74 3.17 -6.74 -17.00
C SER A 74 4.21 -7.41 -16.10
N LEU A 75 3.98 -7.46 -14.78
CA LEU A 75 4.88 -8.10 -13.83
C LEU A 75 4.99 -9.60 -14.12
N THR A 76 6.21 -10.10 -14.19
CA THR A 76 6.47 -11.55 -14.32
C THR A 76 5.92 -12.33 -13.13
N ALA A 77 6.02 -11.75 -11.93
CA ALA A 77 5.55 -12.35 -10.69
C ALA A 77 4.74 -11.30 -9.89
N LEU A 78 3.66 -11.75 -9.27
CA LEU A 78 2.77 -10.95 -8.43
C LEU A 78 2.51 -11.71 -7.14
N GLY A 79 2.52 -10.99 -6.02
CA GLY A 79 2.17 -11.53 -4.71
C GLY A 79 1.41 -10.52 -3.87
N ILE A 80 0.60 -11.03 -2.95
CA ILE A 80 -0.20 -10.25 -1.99
C ILE A 80 0.08 -10.81 -0.61
N THR A 81 0.36 -9.91 0.33
CA THR A 81 0.79 -10.28 1.70
C THR A 81 -0.25 -11.12 2.43
N GLU A 82 -1.53 -10.81 2.29
CA GLU A 82 -2.64 -11.54 2.93
C GLU A 82 -2.85 -12.94 2.37
N ARG A 83 -2.23 -13.24 1.23
CA ARG A 83 -2.22 -14.57 0.59
C ARG A 83 -0.78 -15.05 0.37
N PHE A 84 0.03 -14.93 1.41
CA PHE A 84 1.48 -15.06 1.32
C PHE A 84 1.95 -16.40 0.74
N GLU A 85 1.48 -17.51 1.26
CA GLU A 85 1.87 -18.85 0.77
C GLU A 85 1.51 -19.06 -0.70
N GLN A 86 0.30 -18.65 -1.08
CA GLN A 86 -0.18 -18.72 -2.47
C GLN A 86 0.67 -17.83 -3.38
N SER A 87 1.02 -16.64 -2.91
CA SER A 87 1.86 -15.69 -3.62
C SER A 87 3.26 -16.25 -3.83
N VAL A 88 3.88 -16.83 -2.79
CA VAL A 88 5.20 -17.47 -2.89
C VAL A 88 5.19 -18.62 -3.87
N ALA A 89 4.18 -19.50 -3.82
CA ALA A 89 4.06 -20.60 -4.76
C ALA A 89 3.96 -20.12 -6.22
N LEU A 90 3.11 -19.10 -6.46
CA LEU A 90 2.96 -18.52 -7.81
C LEU A 90 4.25 -17.86 -8.30
N ILE A 91 4.94 -17.09 -7.45
CA ILE A 91 6.21 -16.44 -7.77
C ILE A 91 7.28 -17.49 -8.11
N CYS A 92 7.43 -18.52 -7.27
CA CYS A 92 8.38 -19.60 -7.52
C CYS A 92 8.09 -20.32 -8.84
N ASN A 93 6.82 -20.64 -9.11
CA ASN A 93 6.42 -21.25 -10.38
C ASN A 93 6.72 -20.35 -11.59
N SER A 94 6.40 -19.06 -11.49
CA SER A 94 6.63 -18.09 -12.57
C SER A 94 8.13 -17.92 -12.90
N LEU A 95 9.00 -18.07 -11.89
CA LEU A 95 10.43 -17.93 -12.02
C LEU A 95 11.16 -19.28 -12.15
N SER A 96 10.46 -20.39 -12.25
CA SER A 96 11.00 -21.75 -12.28
C SER A 96 11.91 -22.06 -11.08
N LEU A 97 11.53 -21.55 -9.91
CA LEU A 97 12.23 -21.78 -8.64
C LEU A 97 11.52 -22.87 -7.83
N PRO A 98 12.24 -23.63 -6.99
CA PRO A 98 11.61 -24.55 -6.06
C PRO A 98 10.82 -23.79 -5.00
N VAL A 99 9.59 -24.26 -4.71
CA VAL A 99 8.79 -23.67 -3.61
C VAL A 99 9.44 -24.07 -2.28
N PRO A 100 9.72 -23.12 -1.37
CA PRO A 100 10.32 -23.41 -0.08
C PRO A 100 9.37 -24.26 0.77
N ARG A 101 9.95 -25.22 1.51
CA ARG A 101 9.17 -26.12 2.40
C ARG A 101 8.71 -25.42 3.67
N LEU A 102 9.44 -24.40 4.10
CA LEU A 102 9.16 -23.60 5.27
C LEU A 102 9.24 -22.13 4.89
N ILE A 103 8.22 -21.39 5.23
CA ILE A 103 8.18 -19.94 5.11
C ILE A 103 8.19 -19.38 6.52
N GLU A 104 9.27 -18.71 6.89
CA GLU A 104 9.40 -18.08 8.20
C GLU A 104 8.63 -16.75 8.20
N GLU A 105 7.77 -16.58 9.19
CA GLU A 105 7.16 -15.27 9.47
C GLU A 105 8.21 -14.35 10.07
N ARG A 106 8.51 -13.24 9.37
CA ARG A 106 9.43 -12.21 9.82
C ARG A 106 8.75 -10.85 9.78
N ASN A 107 9.26 -9.91 10.55
CA ASN A 107 8.73 -8.55 10.65
C ASN A 107 7.25 -8.50 11.13
N VAL A 108 6.87 -9.42 12.00
CA VAL A 108 5.57 -9.36 12.68
C VAL A 108 5.58 -8.15 13.61
N THR A 109 4.68 -7.21 13.39
CA THR A 109 4.64 -5.92 14.11
C THR A 109 4.59 -6.11 15.64
N ASP A 110 3.91 -7.15 16.11
CA ASP A 110 3.81 -7.47 17.54
C ASP A 110 5.15 -7.87 18.16
N ASN A 111 6.10 -8.32 17.34
CA ASN A 111 7.43 -8.75 17.75
C ASN A 111 8.49 -7.65 17.60
N LEU A 112 8.13 -6.47 17.06
CA LEU A 112 9.05 -5.36 16.92
C LEU A 112 9.38 -4.79 18.30
N THR A 113 10.61 -5.00 18.75
CA THR A 113 11.13 -4.49 20.02
C THR A 113 11.69 -3.08 19.91
N GLU A 114 12.05 -2.66 18.69
CA GLU A 114 12.60 -1.33 18.43
C GLU A 114 11.56 -0.48 17.70
N VAL A 115 10.93 0.40 18.45
CA VAL A 115 10.08 1.48 17.92
C VAL A 115 10.89 2.77 18.00
N ASP A 116 10.70 3.67 17.04
CA ASP A 116 11.29 5.02 17.11
C ASP A 116 10.97 5.62 18.49
N ALA A 117 12.01 5.96 19.24
CA ALA A 117 11.89 6.50 20.61
C ALA A 117 11.06 7.81 20.68
N ARG A 118 10.83 8.47 19.56
CA ARG A 118 9.98 9.65 19.44
C ARG A 118 8.49 9.31 19.41
N LEU A 119 8.12 8.07 19.09
CA LEU A 119 6.73 7.62 19.01
C LEU A 119 6.25 7.04 20.34
N ARG A 120 5.08 7.46 20.76
CA ARG A 120 4.39 6.87 21.91
C ARG A 120 3.63 5.63 21.47
N ARG A 121 3.93 4.49 22.08
CA ARG A 121 3.12 3.28 21.89
C ARG A 121 1.73 3.52 22.48
N VAL A 122 0.70 3.27 21.68
CA VAL A 122 -0.70 3.32 22.11
C VAL A 122 -1.32 1.94 21.97
N ASP A 123 -2.37 1.67 22.73
CA ASP A 123 -3.19 0.48 22.57
C ASP A 123 -3.90 0.49 21.21
N ALA A 124 -4.41 -0.67 20.81
CA ALA A 124 -5.14 -0.79 19.55
C ALA A 124 -6.28 0.24 19.48
N VAL A 125 -6.27 1.04 18.42
CA VAL A 125 -7.26 2.09 18.20
C VAL A 125 -8.57 1.44 17.74
N ALA A 126 -9.71 1.86 18.32
CA ALA A 126 -11.01 1.42 17.90
C ALA A 126 -11.29 1.86 16.45
N GLN A 127 -11.74 0.93 15.62
CA GLN A 127 -12.14 1.22 14.24
C GLN A 127 -13.53 1.87 14.22
N THR A 128 -13.59 3.16 14.44
CA THR A 128 -14.86 3.91 14.39
C THR A 128 -15.26 4.15 12.92
N PRO A 129 -16.57 4.32 12.63
CA PRO A 129 -17.02 4.69 11.29
C PRO A 129 -16.37 5.98 10.77
N ARG A 130 -16.07 6.93 11.65
CA ARG A 130 -15.40 8.18 11.32
C ARG A 130 -13.96 7.94 10.88
N LEU A 131 -13.21 7.14 11.63
CA LEU A 131 -11.85 6.76 11.27
C LEU A 131 -11.80 6.01 9.94
N LEU A 132 -12.70 5.02 9.76
CA LEU A 132 -12.76 4.25 8.53
C LEU A 132 -13.07 5.13 7.32
N ALA A 133 -13.98 6.09 7.44
CA ALA A 133 -14.30 7.04 6.36
C ALA A 133 -13.08 7.91 6.00
N ALA A 134 -12.34 8.41 7.00
CA ALA A 134 -11.13 9.20 6.75
C ALA A 134 -10.04 8.38 6.04
N LEU A 135 -9.83 7.13 6.46
CA LEU A 135 -8.89 6.21 5.81
C LEU A 135 -9.31 5.86 4.38
N GLU A 136 -10.61 5.60 4.16
CA GLU A 136 -11.14 5.30 2.83
C GLU A 136 -10.92 6.47 1.87
N GLU A 137 -11.13 7.70 2.32
CA GLU A 137 -10.86 8.90 1.51
C GLU A 137 -9.38 9.03 1.11
N LEU A 138 -8.46 8.70 2.01
CA LEU A 138 -7.02 8.75 1.75
C LEU A 138 -6.53 7.64 0.83
N THR A 139 -7.24 6.52 0.74
CA THR A 139 -6.80 5.30 0.05
C THR A 139 -7.73 4.84 -1.07
N VAL A 140 -8.61 5.71 -1.55
CA VAL A 140 -9.65 5.34 -2.52
C VAL A 140 -9.10 4.64 -3.77
N TYR A 141 -8.02 5.16 -4.34
CA TYR A 141 -7.39 4.57 -5.53
C TYR A 141 -6.49 3.38 -5.19
N ASP A 142 -5.85 3.39 -4.02
CA ASP A 142 -5.10 2.23 -3.53
C ASP A 142 -6.02 1.02 -3.31
N ASN A 143 -7.20 1.24 -2.75
CA ASN A 143 -8.20 0.19 -2.55
C ASN A 143 -8.70 -0.38 -3.88
N GLU A 144 -8.83 0.44 -4.92
CA GLU A 144 -9.19 -0.04 -6.25
C GLU A 144 -8.05 -0.82 -6.89
N LEU A 145 -6.83 -0.32 -6.80
CA LEU A 145 -5.64 -1.00 -7.29
C LEU A 145 -5.40 -2.33 -6.58
N TYR A 146 -5.60 -2.39 -5.26
CA TYR A 146 -5.49 -3.61 -4.47
C TYR A 146 -6.51 -4.66 -4.90
N ARG A 147 -7.79 -4.29 -5.06
CA ARG A 147 -8.83 -5.20 -5.58
C ARG A 147 -8.42 -5.77 -6.94
N PHE A 148 -7.96 -4.92 -7.83
CA PHE A 148 -7.44 -5.35 -9.13
C PHE A 148 -6.25 -6.32 -9.00
N ALA A 149 -5.31 -6.07 -8.09
CA ALA A 149 -4.17 -6.95 -7.86
C ALA A 149 -4.60 -8.33 -7.31
N VAL A 150 -5.63 -8.37 -6.45
CA VAL A 150 -6.22 -9.63 -5.95
C VAL A 150 -6.84 -10.43 -7.10
N GLU A 151 -7.65 -9.79 -7.95
CA GLU A 151 -8.28 -10.43 -9.12
C GLU A 151 -7.23 -10.98 -10.09
N GLU A 152 -6.17 -10.22 -10.34
CA GLU A 152 -5.07 -10.63 -11.22
C GLU A 152 -4.27 -11.81 -10.62
N LEU A 153 -4.05 -11.83 -9.29
CA LEU A 153 -3.44 -12.97 -8.61
C LEU A 153 -4.30 -14.24 -8.79
N GLU A 154 -5.60 -14.14 -8.56
CA GLU A 154 -6.55 -15.26 -8.70
C GLU A 154 -6.56 -15.80 -10.14
N ARG A 155 -6.58 -14.92 -11.12
CA ARG A 155 -6.50 -15.29 -12.53
C ARG A 155 -5.22 -16.10 -12.81
N ARG A 156 -4.06 -15.60 -12.38
CA ARG A 156 -2.75 -16.25 -12.58
C ARG A 156 -2.66 -17.59 -11.85
N CYS A 157 -3.20 -17.71 -10.65
CA CYS A 157 -3.25 -18.97 -9.93
C CYS A 157 -4.08 -20.01 -10.69
N THR A 158 -5.24 -19.63 -11.22
CA THR A 158 -6.11 -20.50 -12.01
C THR A 158 -5.41 -20.98 -13.29
N GLU A 159 -4.75 -20.08 -14.01
CA GLU A 159 -3.99 -20.42 -15.23
C GLU A 159 -2.79 -21.32 -14.93
N SER A 160 -2.10 -21.10 -13.79
CA SER A 160 -1.00 -21.95 -13.37
C SER A 160 -1.44 -23.37 -13.07
N MET A 161 -2.57 -23.54 -12.38
CA MET A 161 -3.14 -24.86 -12.10
C MET A 161 -3.57 -25.59 -13.37
N ALA A 162 -4.18 -24.89 -14.32
CA ALA A 162 -4.60 -25.47 -15.60
C ALA A 162 -3.44 -25.96 -16.48
N ARG A 163 -2.22 -25.48 -16.26
CA ARG A 163 -1.01 -25.92 -16.99
C ARG A 163 -0.37 -27.16 -16.38
N ILE A 164 -0.71 -27.50 -15.15
CA ILE A 164 -0.15 -28.64 -14.41
C ILE A 164 -1.06 -29.89 -14.54
N ALA A 165 -2.35 -29.66 -14.82
CA ALA A 165 -3.34 -30.73 -15.03
C ALA A 165 -3.29 -31.29 -16.45
#